data_792ca90a2594e353ba69c33de2ae224d
#
_entry.id   792ca90a2594e353ba69c33de2ae224d
#
_cell.length_a   1.000
_cell.length_b   1.000
_cell.length_c   1.000
_cell.angle_alpha   90.00
_cell.angle_beta   90.00
_cell.angle_gamma   90.00
#
_symmetry.space_group_name_H-M   'P 1'
#
loop_
_entity.id
_entity.type
_entity.pdbx_description
1 polymer ?
#
loop_
_entity_poly.entity_id
_entity_poly.type
_entity_poly.pdbx_seq_one_letter_code
_entity_poly.pdbx_strand_id
1 'polypeptide(L)'
;MLKKKIIPVFLASVLIVSGTTGFVTEAFSENVYAAEEVHTERLADFADLLDDGQKEELEAKLDQVSEDYGCDVVIVTEETLDGAVPQDYADDFFDYNDYGMGEDKSGILFLITMSERKRCISTHGEAIQIFTDAGQEYMTDNFVSYLSDGEYYEGFMKFADLCEEFIIQAQSGEPYDVENLPEETIPFYMIFLISLVIGFVIALIVTGVMRSRMKTVHMKPDAADYMKDGSLHINRSRDIFLYHQVTRTAKPKEESSGGGGSSTHTSSSGETHGGSSGSF
;
A
#
# COMPACT_ATOMS: atom_id res chain seq x y z
N MET A 1 28.40 11.92 -29.34
CA MET A 1 27.82 12.33 -30.63
C MET A 1 26.39 12.80 -30.37
N LEU A 2 26.20 14.12 -30.28
CA LEU A 2 24.89 14.74 -30.04
C LEU A 2 24.09 14.75 -31.34
N LYS A 3 22.93 14.11 -31.35
CA LYS A 3 21.96 14.28 -32.45
C LYS A 3 21.00 15.42 -32.06
N LYS A 4 21.21 16.61 -32.66
CA LYS A 4 20.27 17.72 -32.61
C LYS A 4 19.06 17.36 -33.48
N LYS A 5 17.86 17.32 -32.91
CA LYS A 5 16.59 17.29 -33.65
C LYS A 5 16.29 18.71 -34.13
N ILE A 6 16.15 18.86 -35.44
CA ILE A 6 15.80 20.10 -36.14
C ILE A 6 14.27 20.13 -36.26
N ILE A 7 13.64 21.13 -35.67
CA ILE A 7 12.20 21.42 -35.80
C ILE A 7 12.04 22.26 -37.09
N PRO A 8 11.15 21.92 -38.04
CA PRO A 8 10.90 22.73 -39.19
C PRO A 8 10.02 23.94 -38.86
N VAL A 9 10.56 25.13 -39.03
CA VAL A 9 9.81 26.38 -38.98
C VAL A 9 9.01 26.49 -40.28
N PHE A 10 7.68 26.51 -40.18
CA PHE A 10 6.78 26.82 -41.26
C PHE A 10 6.77 28.34 -41.47
N LEU A 11 7.35 28.77 -42.59
CA LEU A 11 7.32 30.17 -43.03
C LEU A 11 6.02 30.40 -43.81
N ALA A 12 5.06 31.09 -43.21
CA ALA A 12 3.86 31.55 -43.91
C ALA A 12 4.18 32.83 -44.67
N SER A 13 4.20 32.75 -45.97
CA SER A 13 4.34 33.91 -46.89
C SER A 13 3.03 34.68 -46.96
N VAL A 14 3.01 35.93 -46.50
CA VAL A 14 1.91 36.86 -46.62
C VAL A 14 2.06 37.62 -47.98
N LEU A 15 1.10 37.46 -48.85
CA LEU A 15 0.93 38.23 -50.10
C LEU A 15 0.30 39.58 -49.78
N ILE A 16 1.05 40.67 -49.97
CA ILE A 16 0.53 42.05 -49.86
C ILE A 16 -0.11 42.41 -51.20
N VAL A 17 -1.44 42.61 -51.18
CA VAL A 17 -2.15 43.27 -52.28
C VAL A 17 -2.45 44.70 -51.81
N SER A 18 -1.86 45.70 -52.51
CA SER A 18 -2.08 47.09 -52.29
C SER A 18 -3.42 47.54 -52.91
N GLY A 19 -4.34 48.00 -52.04
CA GLY A 19 -5.56 48.68 -52.46
C GLY A 19 -5.96 49.67 -51.35
N THR A 20 -5.86 50.96 -51.68
CA THR A 20 -6.15 52.13 -50.85
C THR A 20 -7.63 52.26 -50.52
N THR A 21 -8.04 52.09 -49.28
CA THR A 21 -9.15 52.82 -48.62
C THR A 21 -8.95 52.70 -47.12
N GLY A 22 -8.99 53.87 -46.43
CA GLY A 22 -8.75 53.91 -44.96
C GLY A 22 -9.80 53.19 -44.15
N PHE A 23 -9.35 52.18 -43.46
CA PHE A 23 -10.04 51.61 -42.31
C PHE A 23 -9.05 51.55 -41.16
N VAL A 24 -9.43 52.21 -40.07
CA VAL A 24 -8.72 52.11 -38.80
C VAL A 24 -8.89 50.66 -38.35
N THR A 25 -7.90 49.85 -38.53
CA THR A 25 -7.83 48.56 -37.87
C THR A 25 -7.37 48.80 -36.43
N GLU A 26 -8.30 48.82 -35.49
CA GLU A 26 -7.96 48.52 -34.12
C GLU A 26 -7.28 47.15 -34.09
N ALA A 27 -6.01 47.15 -33.68
CA ALA A 27 -5.29 45.93 -33.40
C ALA A 27 -5.97 45.26 -32.23
N PHE A 28 -6.84 44.27 -32.50
CA PHE A 28 -7.20 43.27 -31.53
C PHE A 28 -5.91 42.50 -31.24
N SER A 29 -5.25 42.91 -30.15
CA SER A 29 -4.31 42.04 -29.48
C SER A 29 -5.16 40.87 -28.94
N GLU A 30 -5.29 39.81 -29.72
CA GLU A 30 -5.63 38.51 -29.16
C GLU A 30 -4.52 38.16 -28.19
N ASN A 31 -4.76 38.51 -26.91
CA ASN A 31 -4.13 37.77 -25.83
C ASN A 31 -4.66 36.35 -25.98
N VAL A 32 -3.92 35.53 -26.71
CA VAL A 32 -3.98 34.08 -26.52
C VAL A 32 -3.44 33.86 -25.10
N TYR A 33 -4.36 33.92 -24.14
CA TYR A 33 -4.12 33.24 -22.87
C TYR A 33 -3.94 31.78 -23.31
N ALA A 34 -2.69 31.30 -23.34
CA ALA A 34 -2.46 29.90 -23.15
C ALA A 34 -3.30 29.54 -21.93
N ALA A 35 -4.28 28.69 -22.10
CA ALA A 35 -4.92 28.07 -20.97
C ALA A 35 -3.74 27.46 -20.19
N GLU A 36 -3.41 28.10 -19.08
CA GLU A 36 -2.58 27.50 -18.06
C GLU A 36 -3.37 26.26 -17.72
N GLU A 37 -2.87 25.09 -18.12
CA GLU A 37 -3.42 23.82 -17.67
C GLU A 37 -3.40 23.96 -16.15
N VAL A 38 -4.58 24.02 -15.54
CA VAL A 38 -4.71 24.07 -14.09
C VAL A 38 -4.21 22.71 -13.65
N HIS A 39 -2.92 22.66 -13.32
CA HIS A 39 -2.31 21.46 -12.76
C HIS A 39 -2.91 21.30 -11.37
N THR A 40 -3.83 20.37 -11.22
CA THR A 40 -4.39 20.04 -9.91
C THR A 40 -3.31 19.25 -9.19
N GLU A 41 -2.83 19.78 -8.04
CA GLU A 41 -1.84 19.10 -7.21
C GLU A 41 -2.35 17.70 -6.86
N ARG A 42 -1.51 16.68 -7.09
CA ARG A 42 -1.85 15.28 -6.82
C ARG A 42 -1.58 14.86 -5.39
N LEU A 43 -0.92 15.74 -4.64
CA LEU A 43 -0.69 15.58 -3.21
C LEU A 43 -1.40 16.68 -2.42
N ALA A 44 -2.45 16.32 -1.69
CA ALA A 44 -3.17 17.22 -0.79
C ALA A 44 -2.88 16.84 0.67
N ASP A 45 -1.77 17.34 1.23
CA ASP A 45 -1.32 17.01 2.59
C ASP A 45 -1.88 18.02 3.62
N PHE A 46 -3.19 17.92 3.92
CA PHE A 46 -3.85 18.80 4.90
C PHE A 46 -3.53 18.45 6.36
N ALA A 47 -3.07 17.23 6.62
CA ALA A 47 -2.64 16.83 7.95
C ALA A 47 -1.18 17.19 8.25
N ASP A 48 -0.46 17.80 7.28
CA ASP A 48 0.94 18.26 7.39
C ASP A 48 1.89 17.15 7.90
N LEU A 49 1.79 15.99 7.26
CA LEU A 49 2.56 14.79 7.63
C LEU A 49 3.97 14.76 7.03
N LEU A 50 4.20 15.52 5.95
CA LEU A 50 5.43 15.52 5.18
C LEU A 50 6.15 16.85 5.29
N ASP A 51 7.47 16.83 5.24
CA ASP A 51 8.25 18.05 5.08
C ASP A 51 8.24 18.54 3.61
N ASP A 52 8.68 19.79 3.39
CA ASP A 52 8.64 20.43 2.07
C ASP A 52 9.39 19.62 1.00
N GLY A 53 10.52 19.01 1.37
CA GLY A 53 11.32 18.21 0.45
C GLY A 53 10.63 16.90 0.07
N GLN A 54 9.99 16.25 1.05
CA GLN A 54 9.21 15.02 0.85
C GLN A 54 7.97 15.31 0.00
N LYS A 55 7.30 16.46 0.21
CA LYS A 55 6.17 16.90 -0.62
C LYS A 55 6.57 17.07 -2.08
N GLU A 56 7.67 17.79 -2.35
CA GLU A 56 8.18 18.01 -3.71
C GLU A 56 8.55 16.69 -4.41
N GLU A 57 9.23 15.79 -3.71
CA GLU A 57 9.66 14.50 -4.27
C GLU A 57 8.49 13.57 -4.54
N LEU A 58 7.51 13.50 -3.62
CA LEU A 58 6.32 12.67 -3.77
C LEU A 58 5.41 13.23 -4.88
N GLU A 59 5.16 14.54 -4.93
CA GLU A 59 4.38 15.18 -5.99
C GLU A 59 4.99 14.88 -7.37
N ALA A 60 6.32 15.02 -7.50
CA ALA A 60 7.01 14.69 -8.76
C ALA A 60 6.84 13.22 -9.16
N LYS A 61 6.80 12.29 -8.18
CA LYS A 61 6.55 10.87 -8.44
C LYS A 61 5.11 10.62 -8.89
N LEU A 62 4.14 11.24 -8.22
CA LEU A 62 2.71 11.13 -8.57
C LEU A 62 2.47 11.69 -9.97
N ASP A 63 3.04 12.86 -10.30
CA ASP A 63 2.97 13.47 -11.61
C ASP A 63 3.55 12.54 -12.68
N GLN A 64 4.74 12.04 -12.43
CA GLN A 64 5.40 11.13 -13.38
C GLN A 64 4.54 9.91 -13.68
N VAL A 65 4.04 9.22 -12.65
CA VAL A 65 3.21 8.02 -12.85
C VAL A 65 1.92 8.36 -13.58
N SER A 66 1.26 9.44 -13.18
CA SER A 66 -0.01 9.85 -13.78
C SER A 66 0.15 10.21 -15.25
N GLU A 67 1.16 11.01 -15.60
CA GLU A 67 1.39 11.48 -16.97
C GLU A 67 1.91 10.36 -17.90
N ASP A 68 2.81 9.50 -17.40
CA ASP A 68 3.38 8.42 -18.19
C ASP A 68 2.33 7.36 -18.59
N TYR A 69 1.33 7.15 -17.74
CA TYR A 69 0.35 6.07 -17.92
C TYR A 69 -1.09 6.52 -18.16
N GLY A 70 -1.38 7.82 -18.04
CA GLY A 70 -2.72 8.37 -18.30
C GLY A 70 -3.77 7.95 -17.26
N CYS A 71 -3.35 7.73 -16.03
CA CYS A 71 -4.19 7.39 -14.88
C CYS A 71 -3.78 8.26 -13.70
N ASP A 72 -4.70 9.07 -13.19
CA ASP A 72 -4.40 10.01 -12.11
C ASP A 72 -4.15 9.27 -10.78
N VAL A 73 -3.03 9.55 -10.14
CA VAL A 73 -2.65 8.95 -8.84
C VAL A 73 -2.59 10.05 -7.80
N VAL A 74 -3.53 10.05 -6.87
CA VAL A 74 -3.76 11.15 -5.93
C VAL A 74 -3.63 10.67 -4.49
N ILE A 75 -3.00 11.48 -3.63
CA ILE A 75 -2.91 11.23 -2.19
C ILE A 75 -3.49 12.42 -1.43
N VAL A 76 -4.39 12.12 -0.49
CA VAL A 76 -5.03 13.10 0.37
C VAL A 76 -4.83 12.71 1.83
N THR A 77 -4.35 13.64 2.64
CA THR A 77 -4.25 13.45 4.09
C THR A 77 -5.14 14.44 4.81
N GLU A 78 -5.92 13.97 5.78
CA GLU A 78 -6.81 14.79 6.59
C GLU A 78 -6.57 14.59 8.08
N GLU A 79 -6.68 15.63 8.86
CA GLU A 79 -6.64 15.48 10.32
C GLU A 79 -7.90 14.77 10.83
N THR A 80 -9.08 15.14 10.32
CA THR A 80 -10.38 14.53 10.68
C THR A 80 -11.38 14.72 9.55
N LEU A 81 -12.33 13.80 9.43
CA LEU A 81 -13.47 13.93 8.50
C LEU A 81 -14.74 14.47 9.16
N ASP A 82 -14.69 14.87 10.45
CA ASP A 82 -15.83 15.38 11.21
C ASP A 82 -17.06 14.47 11.18
N GLY A 83 -16.83 13.15 11.09
CA GLY A 83 -17.86 12.12 11.07
C GLY A 83 -18.37 11.72 9.67
N ALA A 84 -17.79 12.27 8.60
CA ALA A 84 -18.08 11.80 7.25
C ALA A 84 -17.58 10.35 7.04
N VAL A 85 -18.21 9.62 6.15
CA VAL A 85 -17.75 8.28 5.73
C VAL A 85 -16.52 8.45 4.85
N PRO A 86 -15.40 7.78 5.14
CA PRO A 86 -14.16 7.96 4.37
C PRO A 86 -14.33 7.69 2.86
N GLN A 87 -15.15 6.71 2.50
CA GLN A 87 -15.40 6.39 1.09
C GLN A 87 -16.15 7.53 0.39
N ASP A 88 -17.23 8.00 0.99
CA ASP A 88 -18.03 9.10 0.40
C ASP A 88 -17.18 10.38 0.27
N TYR A 89 -16.31 10.64 1.26
CA TYR A 89 -15.41 11.79 1.22
C TYR A 89 -14.36 11.65 0.11
N ALA A 90 -13.74 10.49 -0.04
CA ALA A 90 -12.72 10.26 -1.06
C ALA A 90 -13.29 10.38 -2.47
N ASP A 91 -14.48 9.82 -2.69
CA ASP A 91 -15.18 9.87 -3.98
C ASP A 91 -15.58 11.32 -4.32
N ASP A 92 -16.19 12.01 -3.37
CA ASP A 92 -16.59 13.42 -3.55
C ASP A 92 -15.36 14.32 -3.76
N PHE A 93 -14.26 14.06 -3.05
CA PHE A 93 -13.01 14.81 -3.21
C PHE A 93 -12.44 14.63 -4.62
N PHE A 94 -12.44 13.42 -5.13
CA PHE A 94 -12.01 13.10 -6.49
C PHE A 94 -12.86 13.84 -7.53
N ASP A 95 -14.19 13.76 -7.41
CA ASP A 95 -15.12 14.32 -8.37
C ASP A 95 -15.12 15.86 -8.37
N TYR A 96 -15.16 16.49 -7.18
CA TYR A 96 -15.25 17.94 -7.06
C TYR A 96 -13.95 18.69 -7.39
N ASN A 97 -12.81 18.03 -7.29
CA ASN A 97 -11.53 18.61 -7.68
C ASN A 97 -11.14 18.27 -9.13
N ASP A 98 -12.05 17.64 -9.89
CA ASP A 98 -11.88 17.32 -11.31
C ASP A 98 -10.67 16.41 -11.61
N TYR A 99 -10.37 15.51 -10.67
CA TYR A 99 -9.32 14.50 -10.88
C TYR A 99 -9.72 13.46 -11.93
N GLY A 100 -8.72 12.74 -12.40
CA GLY A 100 -8.85 11.69 -13.40
C GLY A 100 -8.42 12.12 -14.77
N MET A 101 -7.72 11.23 -15.46
CA MET A 101 -7.16 11.47 -16.78
C MET A 101 -7.97 10.79 -17.88
N GLY A 102 -7.93 11.37 -19.09
CA GLY A 102 -8.63 10.85 -20.26
C GLY A 102 -10.13 11.12 -20.27
N GLU A 103 -10.83 10.53 -21.25
CA GLU A 103 -12.28 10.71 -21.43
C GLU A 103 -13.09 10.08 -20.30
N ASP A 104 -12.58 8.97 -19.73
CA ASP A 104 -13.21 8.21 -18.66
C ASP A 104 -12.82 8.68 -17.25
N LYS A 105 -12.02 9.77 -17.15
CA LYS A 105 -11.48 10.29 -15.90
C LYS A 105 -10.87 9.19 -15.04
N SER A 106 -9.97 8.40 -15.65
CA SER A 106 -9.30 7.29 -14.96
C SER A 106 -8.36 7.78 -13.87
N GLY A 107 -8.53 7.25 -12.65
CA GLY A 107 -7.66 7.59 -11.53
C GLY A 107 -7.93 6.82 -10.27
N ILE A 108 -6.96 6.90 -9.35
CA ILE A 108 -6.99 6.33 -8.02
C ILE A 108 -6.63 7.41 -7.00
N LEU A 109 -7.44 7.50 -5.94
CA LEU A 109 -7.21 8.40 -4.82
C LEU A 109 -7.01 7.60 -3.54
N PHE A 110 -5.93 7.89 -2.83
CA PHE A 110 -5.65 7.34 -1.51
C PHE A 110 -5.82 8.39 -0.43
N LEU A 111 -6.81 8.18 0.45
CA LEU A 111 -7.13 9.05 1.59
C LEU A 111 -6.67 8.41 2.90
N ILE A 112 -6.03 9.20 3.77
CA ILE A 112 -5.85 8.84 5.18
C ILE A 112 -6.38 9.92 6.11
N THR A 113 -6.86 9.50 7.29
CA THR A 113 -7.33 10.39 8.36
C THR A 113 -6.60 10.09 9.65
N MET A 114 -6.07 11.13 10.29
CA MET A 114 -5.19 10.96 11.45
C MET A 114 -5.96 10.70 12.73
N SER A 115 -7.02 11.46 12.98
CA SER A 115 -7.81 11.34 14.22
C SER A 115 -8.55 10.00 14.31
N GLU A 116 -9.13 9.54 13.21
CA GLU A 116 -9.87 8.28 13.17
C GLU A 116 -8.97 7.07 12.84
N ARG A 117 -7.72 7.31 12.43
CA ARG A 117 -6.77 6.29 11.97
C ARG A 117 -7.39 5.39 10.89
N LYS A 118 -8.01 6.03 9.89
CA LYS A 118 -8.64 5.33 8.77
C LYS A 118 -7.95 5.65 7.47
N ARG A 119 -8.03 4.71 6.56
CA ARG A 119 -7.59 4.82 5.18
C ARG A 119 -8.73 4.46 4.24
N CYS A 120 -8.70 5.02 3.05
CA CYS A 120 -9.63 4.71 1.98
C CYS A 120 -8.92 4.80 0.63
N ILE A 121 -9.24 3.89 -0.26
CA ILE A 121 -8.86 3.97 -1.68
C ILE A 121 -10.16 4.15 -2.46
N SER A 122 -10.21 5.16 -3.33
CA SER A 122 -11.26 5.39 -4.32
C SER A 122 -10.67 5.25 -5.72
N THR A 123 -11.38 4.59 -6.63
CA THR A 123 -10.96 4.41 -8.02
C THR A 123 -12.08 4.81 -8.96
N HIS A 124 -11.73 5.44 -10.09
CA HIS A 124 -12.68 5.91 -11.11
C HIS A 124 -12.23 5.53 -12.52
N GLY A 125 -13.18 5.40 -13.44
CA GLY A 125 -12.90 5.09 -14.83
C GLY A 125 -12.26 3.72 -15.04
N GLU A 126 -11.26 3.65 -15.92
CA GLU A 126 -10.51 2.41 -16.18
C GLU A 126 -9.74 1.92 -14.94
N ALA A 127 -9.38 2.81 -14.02
CA ALA A 127 -8.69 2.45 -12.79
C ALA A 127 -9.48 1.45 -11.94
N ILE A 128 -10.82 1.40 -12.02
CA ILE A 128 -11.65 0.39 -11.35
C ILE A 128 -11.25 -1.04 -11.78
N GLN A 129 -10.88 -1.23 -13.04
CA GLN A 129 -10.47 -2.53 -13.56
C GLN A 129 -8.98 -2.81 -13.33
N ILE A 130 -8.16 -1.75 -13.29
CA ILE A 130 -6.72 -1.85 -13.01
C ILE A 130 -6.49 -2.25 -11.56
N PHE A 131 -7.18 -1.59 -10.63
CA PHE A 131 -7.06 -1.77 -9.19
C PHE A 131 -8.25 -2.56 -8.65
N THR A 132 -8.26 -3.87 -8.90
CA THR A 132 -9.32 -4.78 -8.42
C THR A 132 -9.38 -4.83 -6.89
N ASP A 133 -10.45 -5.33 -6.31
CA ASP A 133 -10.58 -5.45 -4.85
C ASP A 133 -9.43 -6.26 -4.25
N ALA A 134 -9.04 -7.37 -4.89
CA ALA A 134 -7.90 -8.18 -4.46
C ALA A 134 -6.56 -7.42 -4.61
N GLY A 135 -6.43 -6.63 -5.68
CA GLY A 135 -5.29 -5.78 -5.91
C GLY A 135 -5.15 -4.71 -4.83
N GLN A 136 -6.22 -4.03 -4.47
CA GLN A 136 -6.24 -3.02 -3.40
C GLN A 136 -5.92 -3.62 -2.02
N GLU A 137 -6.40 -4.85 -1.73
CA GLU A 137 -6.03 -5.56 -0.51
C GLU A 137 -4.53 -5.84 -0.47
N TYR A 138 -3.97 -6.39 -1.57
CA TYR A 138 -2.54 -6.62 -1.71
C TYR A 138 -1.71 -5.34 -1.55
N MET A 139 -2.08 -4.25 -2.25
CA MET A 139 -1.40 -2.96 -2.12
C MET A 139 -1.39 -2.49 -0.68
N THR A 140 -2.54 -2.54 -0.01
CA THR A 140 -2.70 -2.14 1.38
C THR A 140 -1.77 -2.91 2.32
N ASP A 141 -1.70 -4.22 2.20
CA ASP A 141 -0.85 -5.08 3.05
C ASP A 141 0.63 -4.71 2.90
N ASN A 142 1.02 -4.19 1.73
CA ASN A 142 2.39 -3.80 1.43
C ASN A 142 2.79 -2.43 1.98
N PHE A 143 1.86 -1.50 2.20
CA PHE A 143 2.21 -0.15 2.69
C PHE A 143 1.61 0.21 4.06
N VAL A 144 0.59 -0.51 4.56
CA VAL A 144 -0.09 -0.16 5.82
C VAL A 144 0.82 -0.19 7.05
N SER A 145 1.84 -1.03 7.05
CA SER A 145 2.82 -1.10 8.14
C SER A 145 3.59 0.21 8.31
N TYR A 146 4.00 0.85 7.22
CA TYR A 146 4.66 2.16 7.24
C TYR A 146 3.78 3.23 7.88
N LEU A 147 2.49 3.26 7.52
CA LEU A 147 1.52 4.21 8.11
C LEU A 147 1.34 3.98 9.61
N SER A 148 1.31 2.70 10.03
CA SER A 148 1.17 2.32 11.44
C SER A 148 2.38 2.71 12.27
N ASP A 149 3.57 2.64 11.69
CA ASP A 149 4.85 2.99 12.30
C ASP A 149 5.15 4.50 12.26
N GLY A 150 4.32 5.28 11.53
CA GLY A 150 4.47 6.73 11.36
C GLY A 150 5.44 7.14 10.26
N GLU A 151 5.85 6.19 9.42
CA GLU A 151 6.72 6.38 8.26
C GLU A 151 5.86 6.73 7.02
N TYR A 152 5.17 7.90 7.10
CA TYR A 152 4.17 8.27 6.10
C TYR A 152 4.75 8.46 4.71
N TYR A 153 5.91 9.12 4.61
CA TYR A 153 6.57 9.34 3.32
C TYR A 153 6.89 8.02 2.61
N GLU A 154 7.49 7.07 3.31
CA GLU A 154 7.81 5.75 2.78
C GLU A 154 6.54 4.98 2.37
N GLY A 155 5.47 5.11 3.17
CA GLY A 155 4.17 4.52 2.87
C GLY A 155 3.56 5.08 1.59
N PHE A 156 3.60 6.40 1.40
CA PHE A 156 3.07 7.07 0.22
C PHE A 156 3.90 6.79 -1.04
N MET A 157 5.22 6.81 -0.94
CA MET A 157 6.11 6.40 -2.04
C MET A 157 5.85 4.95 -2.44
N LYS A 158 5.67 4.05 -1.46
CA LYS A 158 5.35 2.64 -1.74
C LYS A 158 3.99 2.50 -2.43
N PHE A 159 2.98 3.29 -2.04
CA PHE A 159 1.70 3.33 -2.73
C PHE A 159 1.86 3.77 -4.18
N ALA A 160 2.61 4.85 -4.45
CA ALA A 160 2.86 5.34 -5.81
C ALA A 160 3.60 4.31 -6.68
N ASP A 161 4.61 3.61 -6.12
CA ASP A 161 5.32 2.54 -6.82
C ASP A 161 4.41 1.35 -7.15
N LEU A 162 3.52 0.98 -6.23
CA LEU A 162 2.54 -0.09 -6.47
C LEU A 162 1.52 0.33 -7.53
N CYS A 163 1.06 1.60 -7.55
CA CYS A 163 0.19 2.10 -8.61
C CYS A 163 0.87 1.95 -9.97
N GLU A 164 2.14 2.34 -10.10
CA GLU A 164 2.91 2.17 -11.34
C GLU A 164 2.97 0.70 -11.77
N GLU A 165 3.30 -0.21 -10.85
CA GLU A 165 3.39 -1.65 -11.12
C GLU A 165 2.04 -2.22 -11.61
N PHE A 166 0.93 -1.85 -10.95
CA PHE A 166 -0.41 -2.32 -11.30
C PHE A 166 -0.88 -1.82 -12.66
N ILE A 167 -0.59 -0.54 -12.97
CA ILE A 167 -0.93 0.03 -14.26
C ILE A 167 -0.14 -0.66 -15.38
N ILE A 168 1.16 -0.87 -15.20
CA ILE A 168 2.01 -1.59 -16.18
C ILE A 168 1.47 -3.01 -16.41
N GLN A 169 1.10 -3.72 -15.35
CA GLN A 169 0.56 -5.07 -15.44
C GLN A 169 -0.77 -5.07 -16.22
N ALA A 170 -1.68 -4.15 -15.90
CA ALA A 170 -2.95 -4.03 -16.61
C ALA A 170 -2.78 -3.74 -18.08
N GLN A 171 -1.79 -2.91 -18.46
CA GLN A 171 -1.45 -2.65 -19.87
C GLN A 171 -0.94 -3.90 -20.60
N SER A 172 -0.45 -4.90 -19.90
CA SER A 172 -0.10 -6.21 -20.48
C SER A 172 -1.32 -7.04 -20.89
N GLY A 173 -2.53 -6.62 -20.47
CA GLY A 173 -3.82 -7.25 -20.76
C GLY A 173 -4.38 -8.15 -19.66
N GLU A 174 -3.67 -8.30 -18.56
CA GLU A 174 -4.08 -9.11 -17.41
C GLU A 174 -3.89 -8.31 -16.11
N PRO A 175 -4.85 -7.45 -15.69
CA PRO A 175 -4.79 -6.76 -14.40
C PRO A 175 -4.58 -7.73 -13.24
N TYR A 176 -3.92 -7.29 -12.17
CA TYR A 176 -3.79 -8.10 -10.98
C TYR A 176 -5.15 -8.36 -10.32
N ASP A 177 -5.45 -9.63 -10.07
CA ASP A 177 -6.65 -10.12 -9.42
C ASP A 177 -6.31 -11.38 -8.59
N VAL A 178 -7.27 -11.98 -7.94
CA VAL A 178 -7.13 -13.12 -7.00
C VAL A 178 -6.18 -14.22 -7.50
N GLU A 179 -6.17 -14.49 -8.81
CA GLU A 179 -5.42 -15.61 -9.40
C GLU A 179 -3.98 -15.26 -9.80
N ASN A 180 -3.64 -13.97 -9.91
CA ASN A 180 -2.34 -13.53 -10.47
C ASN A 180 -1.68 -12.39 -9.70
N LEU A 181 -2.02 -12.19 -8.40
CA LEU A 181 -1.33 -11.21 -7.56
C LEU A 181 0.18 -11.44 -7.55
N PRO A 182 1.00 -10.38 -7.40
CA PRO A 182 2.44 -10.52 -7.28
C PRO A 182 2.80 -11.48 -6.14
N GLU A 183 3.62 -12.49 -6.41
CA GLU A 183 4.12 -13.35 -5.35
C GLU A 183 5.10 -12.58 -4.46
N GLU A 184 4.85 -12.56 -3.15
CA GLU A 184 5.83 -12.04 -2.19
C GLU A 184 7.10 -12.89 -2.24
N THR A 185 8.09 -12.41 -2.95
CA THR A 185 9.39 -13.09 -3.01
C THR A 185 10.14 -12.88 -1.69
N ILE A 186 10.09 -13.87 -0.81
CA ILE A 186 10.94 -13.85 0.39
C ILE A 186 12.40 -13.76 -0.04
N PRO A 187 13.12 -12.68 0.31
CA PRO A 187 14.49 -12.50 -0.15
C PRO A 187 15.37 -13.68 0.30
N PHE A 188 16.21 -14.14 -0.60
CA PHE A 188 17.03 -15.33 -0.42
C PHE A 188 17.81 -15.35 0.92
N TYR A 189 18.30 -14.18 1.38
CA TYR A 189 18.99 -14.08 2.67
C TYR A 189 18.09 -14.44 3.85
N MET A 190 16.79 -14.14 3.78
CA MET A 190 15.82 -14.46 4.84
C MET A 190 15.54 -15.97 4.87
N ILE A 191 15.38 -16.60 3.71
CA ILE A 191 15.26 -18.06 3.61
C ILE A 191 16.50 -18.73 4.19
N PHE A 192 17.69 -18.18 3.88
CA PHE A 192 18.97 -18.69 4.43
C PHE A 192 19.03 -18.55 5.94
N LEU A 193 18.64 -17.39 6.52
CA LEU A 193 18.60 -17.20 7.98
C LEU A 193 17.62 -18.16 8.67
N ILE A 194 16.42 -18.31 8.12
CA ILE A 194 15.41 -19.25 8.66
C ILE A 194 15.96 -20.68 8.64
N SER A 195 16.55 -21.13 7.54
CA SER A 195 17.12 -22.47 7.41
C SER A 195 18.28 -22.71 8.38
N LEU A 196 19.12 -21.68 8.62
CA LEU A 196 20.22 -21.74 9.57
C LEU A 196 19.71 -21.92 11.02
N VAL A 197 18.66 -21.18 11.40
CA VAL A 197 18.02 -21.29 12.73
C VAL A 197 17.43 -22.68 12.91
N ILE A 198 16.68 -23.18 11.92
CA ILE A 198 16.10 -24.53 11.96
C ILE A 198 17.20 -25.58 12.08
N GLY A 199 18.25 -25.49 11.24
CA GLY A 199 19.38 -26.40 11.29
C GLY A 199 20.11 -26.41 12.64
N PHE A 200 20.27 -25.23 13.24
CA PHE A 200 20.88 -25.08 14.58
C PHE A 200 20.03 -25.75 15.67
N VAL A 201 18.72 -25.56 15.66
CA VAL A 201 17.80 -26.20 16.61
C VAL A 201 17.86 -27.72 16.49
N ILE A 202 17.83 -28.26 15.27
CA ILE A 202 17.95 -29.70 15.03
C ILE A 202 19.31 -30.25 15.56
N ALA A 203 20.40 -29.52 15.29
CA ALA A 203 21.73 -29.91 15.76
C ALA A 203 21.80 -29.94 17.30
N LEU A 204 21.19 -28.96 18.00
CA LEU A 204 21.12 -28.99 19.47
C LEU A 204 20.33 -30.17 20.01
N ILE A 205 19.21 -30.55 19.39
CA ILE A 205 18.39 -31.69 19.78
C ILE A 205 19.21 -32.97 19.60
N VAL A 206 19.81 -33.19 18.42
CA VAL A 206 20.60 -34.38 18.13
C VAL A 206 21.78 -34.49 19.10
N THR A 207 22.52 -33.38 19.29
CA THR A 207 23.67 -33.34 20.22
C THR A 207 23.22 -33.61 21.66
N GLY A 208 22.09 -33.05 22.08
CA GLY A 208 21.50 -33.28 23.39
C GLY A 208 21.15 -34.76 23.63
N VAL A 209 20.54 -35.42 22.65
CA VAL A 209 20.22 -36.86 22.69
C VAL A 209 21.50 -37.70 22.74
N MET A 210 22.49 -37.39 21.91
CA MET A 210 23.78 -38.08 21.92
C MET A 210 24.48 -37.94 23.28
N ARG A 211 24.55 -36.72 23.84
CA ARG A 211 25.11 -36.43 25.15
C ARG A 211 24.37 -37.17 26.28
N SER A 212 23.05 -37.26 26.20
CA SER A 212 22.23 -38.02 27.16
C SER A 212 22.56 -39.51 27.14
N ARG A 213 22.79 -40.11 25.94
CA ARG A 213 23.16 -41.51 25.78
C ARG A 213 24.60 -41.81 26.27
N MET A 214 25.47 -40.81 26.25
CA MET A 214 26.88 -40.96 26.72
C MET A 214 27.02 -40.82 28.22
N LYS A 215 25.97 -40.54 29.00
CA LYS A 215 25.99 -40.57 30.45
C LYS A 215 25.99 -42.05 30.91
N THR A 216 27.16 -42.60 31.03
CA THR A 216 27.38 -43.98 31.56
C THR A 216 27.38 -44.04 33.09
N VAL A 217 27.39 -42.89 33.76
CA VAL A 217 27.36 -42.83 35.24
C VAL A 217 25.93 -42.73 35.68
N HIS A 218 25.32 -43.79 36.17
CA HIS A 218 24.10 -43.75 36.94
C HIS A 218 24.47 -43.42 38.37
N MET A 219 23.98 -42.29 38.86
CA MET A 219 23.99 -42.10 40.31
C MET A 219 23.07 -43.20 40.91
N LYS A 220 23.63 -44.00 41.79
CA LYS A 220 22.88 -45.06 42.50
C LYS A 220 21.79 -44.36 43.33
N PRO A 221 20.48 -44.59 43.07
CA PRO A 221 19.41 -43.88 43.75
C PRO A 221 19.16 -44.40 45.17
N ASP A 222 19.85 -45.46 45.53
CA ASP A 222 19.59 -46.15 46.80
C ASP A 222 20.37 -45.53 47.96
N ALA A 223 19.86 -44.40 48.46
CA ALA A 223 20.26 -43.91 49.79
C ALA A 223 19.87 -44.93 50.89
N ALA A 224 19.00 -45.88 50.58
CA ALA A 224 18.57 -46.94 51.48
C ALA A 224 19.73 -47.84 51.97
N ASP A 225 20.77 -48.05 51.13
CA ASP A 225 21.95 -48.83 51.52
C ASP A 225 22.80 -48.22 52.65
N TYR A 226 22.58 -46.95 52.96
CA TYR A 226 23.28 -46.20 54.00
C TYR A 226 22.40 -45.92 55.22
N MET A 227 21.14 -46.37 55.20
CA MET A 227 20.23 -46.19 56.33
C MET A 227 20.08 -47.52 57.13
N LYS A 228 20.17 -47.42 58.43
CA LYS A 228 19.91 -48.54 59.29
C LYS A 228 18.41 -48.91 59.19
N ASP A 229 18.12 -50.21 59.02
CA ASP A 229 16.75 -50.73 58.93
C ASP A 229 15.90 -50.21 60.09
N GLY A 230 14.76 -49.58 59.72
CA GLY A 230 13.80 -49.03 60.70
C GLY A 230 14.11 -47.61 61.22
N SER A 231 15.16 -46.94 60.72
CA SER A 231 15.49 -45.57 61.21
C SER A 231 14.71 -44.43 60.55
N LEU A 232 13.98 -44.69 59.46
CA LEU A 232 13.15 -43.68 58.76
C LEU A 232 11.67 -43.82 59.19
N HIS A 233 11.19 -42.93 60.01
CA HIS A 233 9.79 -42.80 60.32
C HIS A 233 9.20 -41.58 59.58
N ILE A 234 8.38 -41.81 58.57
CA ILE A 234 7.64 -40.75 57.85
C ILE A 234 6.32 -40.53 58.59
N ASN A 235 6.23 -39.46 59.35
CA ASN A 235 5.04 -39.14 60.13
C ASN A 235 3.91 -38.46 59.33
N ARG A 236 4.22 -37.93 58.14
CA ARG A 236 3.23 -37.29 57.27
C ARG A 236 3.73 -37.27 55.84
N SER A 237 3.00 -37.92 54.92
CA SER A 237 3.14 -37.76 53.49
C SER A 237 1.89 -37.03 52.97
N ARG A 238 2.09 -35.93 52.26
CA ARG A 238 0.99 -35.18 51.66
C ARG A 238 1.35 -34.88 50.20
N ASP A 239 0.61 -35.51 49.32
CA ASP A 239 0.67 -35.21 47.88
C ASP A 239 -0.41 -34.16 47.55
N ILE A 240 -0.03 -32.98 47.05
CA ILE A 240 -0.96 -31.93 46.67
C ILE A 240 -0.87 -31.80 45.15
N PHE A 241 -1.85 -32.34 44.48
CA PHE A 241 -2.00 -32.15 43.03
C PHE A 241 -2.66 -30.79 42.76
N LEU A 242 -1.94 -29.86 42.12
CA LEU A 242 -2.48 -28.61 41.59
C LEU A 242 -2.69 -28.81 40.09
N TYR A 243 -3.96 -28.90 39.73
CA TYR A 243 -4.29 -28.99 38.31
C TYR A 243 -4.54 -27.58 37.74
N HIS A 244 -4.02 -27.36 36.54
CA HIS A 244 -4.21 -26.11 35.82
C HIS A 244 -4.97 -26.36 34.51
N GLN A 245 -6.14 -25.72 34.38
CA GLN A 245 -6.93 -25.79 33.17
C GLN A 245 -6.72 -24.53 32.35
N VAL A 246 -6.18 -24.67 31.13
CA VAL A 246 -6.05 -23.58 30.15
C VAL A 246 -7.10 -23.78 29.07
N THR A 247 -8.11 -22.92 29.03
CA THR A 247 -9.09 -22.88 27.94
C THR A 247 -8.60 -21.90 26.88
N ARG A 248 -8.36 -22.35 25.68
CA ARG A 248 -8.07 -21.50 24.53
C ARG A 248 -9.32 -21.39 23.69
N THR A 249 -9.85 -20.18 23.55
CA THR A 249 -10.91 -19.86 22.60
C THR A 249 -10.25 -19.31 21.34
N ALA A 250 -10.44 -19.99 20.22
CA ALA A 250 -9.97 -19.50 18.92
C ALA A 250 -10.81 -18.29 18.51
N LYS A 251 -10.16 -17.20 18.08
CA LYS A 251 -10.83 -16.04 17.49
C LYS A 251 -11.40 -16.48 16.11
N PRO A 252 -12.66 -16.16 15.80
CA PRO A 252 -13.21 -16.45 14.47
C PRO A 252 -12.33 -15.78 13.40
N LYS A 253 -11.97 -16.54 12.37
CA LYS A 253 -11.35 -16.03 11.17
C LYS A 253 -12.47 -15.44 10.31
N GLU A 254 -12.39 -14.15 9.98
CA GLU A 254 -13.26 -13.55 8.98
C GLU A 254 -12.93 -14.21 7.64
N GLU A 255 -13.92 -14.87 7.06
CA GLU A 255 -13.79 -15.41 5.71
C GLU A 255 -14.04 -14.24 4.74
N SER A 256 -12.96 -13.76 4.11
CA SER A 256 -13.04 -12.92 2.93
C SER A 256 -13.72 -13.72 1.82
N SER A 257 -14.89 -13.28 1.35
CA SER A 257 -15.55 -13.87 0.21
C SER A 257 -14.80 -13.40 -1.05
N GLY A 258 -13.84 -14.19 -1.50
CA GLY A 258 -13.10 -13.95 -2.71
C GLY A 258 -13.96 -14.17 -3.93
N GLY A 259 -14.55 -13.10 -4.46
CA GLY A 259 -14.99 -13.00 -5.85
C GLY A 259 -13.95 -12.14 -6.57
N GLY A 260 -13.40 -12.60 -7.71
CA GLY A 260 -12.52 -11.79 -8.54
C GLY A 260 -13.25 -10.57 -9.11
N GLY A 261 -12.49 -9.52 -9.47
CA GLY A 261 -13.00 -8.27 -10.02
C GLY A 261 -13.03 -7.13 -9.01
N SER A 262 -13.69 -6.04 -9.37
CA SER A 262 -13.83 -4.84 -8.53
C SER A 262 -15.29 -4.60 -8.14
N SER A 263 -15.52 -4.30 -6.88
CA SER A 263 -16.80 -3.77 -6.41
C SER A 263 -16.92 -2.29 -6.75
N THR A 264 -18.12 -1.86 -7.14
CA THR A 264 -18.39 -0.47 -7.50
C THR A 264 -19.57 0.08 -6.73
N HIS A 265 -19.54 1.40 -6.49
CA HIS A 265 -20.63 2.18 -5.88
C HIS A 265 -20.77 3.52 -6.60
N THR A 266 -21.79 4.31 -6.23
CA THR A 266 -22.04 5.62 -6.86
C THR A 266 -21.82 6.71 -5.83
N SER A 267 -21.01 7.71 -6.18
CA SER A 267 -20.74 8.90 -5.37
C SER A 267 -21.95 9.85 -5.32
N SER A 268 -21.87 10.88 -4.49
CA SER A 268 -22.92 11.90 -4.39
C SER A 268 -23.07 12.73 -5.66
N SER A 269 -22.02 12.85 -6.49
CA SER A 269 -22.04 13.51 -7.80
C SER A 269 -22.74 12.67 -8.87
N GLY A 270 -22.94 11.35 -8.64
CA GLY A 270 -23.57 10.39 -9.55
C GLY A 270 -22.57 9.60 -10.40
N GLU A 271 -21.27 9.80 -10.20
CA GLU A 271 -20.21 9.06 -10.86
C GLU A 271 -19.99 7.68 -10.22
N THR A 272 -19.35 6.76 -10.96
CA THR A 272 -19.10 5.39 -10.49
C THR A 272 -17.66 5.24 -10.02
N HIS A 273 -17.51 4.81 -8.77
CA HIS A 273 -16.22 4.55 -8.14
C HIS A 273 -16.10 3.09 -7.70
N GLY A 274 -14.87 2.61 -7.65
CA GLY A 274 -14.47 1.43 -6.87
C GLY A 274 -13.67 1.88 -5.66
N GLY A 275 -13.35 0.97 -4.75
CA GLY A 275 -12.48 1.36 -3.65
C GLY A 275 -12.54 0.45 -2.43
N SER A 276 -11.64 0.68 -1.49
CA SER A 276 -11.56 -0.04 -0.22
C SER A 276 -11.25 0.88 0.94
N SER A 277 -11.74 0.55 2.12
CA SER A 277 -11.48 1.32 3.34
C SER A 277 -11.10 0.43 4.51
N GLY A 278 -10.32 0.96 5.45
CA GLY A 278 -9.87 0.23 6.63
C GLY A 278 -9.24 1.16 7.67
N SER A 279 -8.53 0.57 8.65
CA SER A 279 -7.71 1.28 9.63
C SER A 279 -6.24 0.94 9.45
N PHE A 280 -5.37 1.77 10.01
CA PHE A 280 -3.94 1.59 10.05
C PHE A 280 -3.34 1.86 11.42
#